data_1cda14b71ae364eb5efcca8f916551ca
#
_entry.id   1cda14b71ae364eb5efcca8f916551ca
#
_cell.length_a   1.000
_cell.length_b   1.000
_cell.length_c   1.000
_cell.angle_alpha   90.00
_cell.angle_beta   90.00
_cell.angle_gamma   90.00
#
_symmetry.space_group_name_H-M   'P 1'
#
loop_
_entity.id
_entity.type
_entity.pdbx_description
1 polymer ?
#
loop_
_entity_poly.entity_id
_entity_poly.type
_entity_poly.pdbx_seq_one_letter_code
_entity_poly.pdbx_strand_id
1 'polypeptide(L)'
;LQMCIRDSDAGIELIVCITEGIPVMDMVKVRDHMKKTGSKSLLLGPNCPGIMTPGEINVGIMPAHIHRKGRIGVVSRSGTLTYEAVAQITALGLGQSTAIGIGGDPINGLKHIDVLKLFNDDPETDAVVMIGEIGGSDEETAAEWVKDHMKKPVVGFIAGVTAPAGKRMGHALSLIHI
;
A
#
# COMPACT_ATOMS: atom_id res chain seq x y z
N LEU A 1 8.71 -5.27 15.32
CA LEU A 1 8.44 -4.12 16.18
C LEU A 1 9.68 -3.30 16.51
N GLN A 2 10.66 -3.89 17.20
CA GLN A 2 11.88 -3.16 17.62
C GLN A 2 12.69 -2.64 16.43
N MET A 3 12.70 -3.33 15.31
CA MET A 3 13.40 -2.91 14.09
C MET A 3 12.80 -1.61 13.55
N CYS A 4 11.48 -1.55 13.32
CA CYS A 4 10.84 -0.33 12.80
C CYS A 4 11.09 0.90 13.70
N ILE A 5 11.11 0.72 15.02
CA ILE A 5 11.44 1.79 15.98
C ILE A 5 12.90 2.22 15.82
N ARG A 6 13.85 1.27 15.81
CA ARG A 6 15.28 1.56 15.65
C ARG A 6 15.61 2.22 14.31
N ASP A 7 14.99 1.74 13.24
CA ASP A 7 15.18 2.31 11.91
C ASP A 7 14.65 3.75 11.84
N SER A 8 13.49 3.99 12.48
CA SER A 8 12.93 5.32 12.62
C SER A 8 13.82 6.25 13.44
N ASP A 9 14.37 5.77 14.57
CA ASP A 9 15.28 6.54 15.43
C ASP A 9 16.64 6.81 14.74
N ALA A 10 17.06 5.91 13.85
CA ALA A 10 18.25 6.07 13.02
C ALA A 10 18.04 7.02 11.83
N GLY A 11 16.81 7.50 11.61
CA GLY A 11 16.50 8.42 10.51
C GLY A 11 16.44 7.77 9.13
N ILE A 12 16.20 6.46 9.06
CA ILE A 12 15.96 5.77 7.77
C ILE A 12 14.71 6.35 7.11
N GLU A 13 14.85 6.84 5.88
CA GLU A 13 13.78 7.57 5.20
C GLU A 13 12.59 6.66 4.85
N LEU A 14 12.85 5.44 4.36
CA LEU A 14 11.83 4.45 4.01
C LEU A 14 12.07 3.14 4.76
N ILE A 15 11.09 2.73 5.55
CA ILE A 15 11.07 1.46 6.28
C ILE A 15 10.00 0.57 5.65
N VAL A 16 10.41 -0.59 5.12
CA VAL A 16 9.49 -1.57 4.52
C VAL A 16 9.33 -2.77 5.45
N CYS A 17 8.16 -2.88 6.06
CA CYS A 17 7.84 -3.97 6.99
C CYS A 17 6.96 -5.02 6.28
N ILE A 18 7.58 -6.10 5.77
CA ILE A 18 6.86 -7.19 5.08
C ILE A 18 6.21 -8.18 6.06
N THR A 19 6.60 -8.15 7.32
CA THR A 19 6.20 -9.13 8.34
C THR A 19 4.69 -9.15 8.53
N GLU A 20 4.11 -10.34 8.42
CA GLU A 20 2.73 -10.65 8.79
C GLU A 20 2.64 -11.08 10.25
N GLY A 21 1.46 -10.93 10.86
CA GLY A 21 1.19 -11.40 12.22
C GLY A 21 1.75 -10.53 13.34
N ILE A 22 2.09 -9.29 13.07
CA ILE A 22 2.45 -8.33 14.11
C ILE A 22 1.20 -7.98 14.92
N PRO A 23 1.21 -8.12 16.25
CA PRO A 23 0.07 -7.75 17.08
C PRO A 23 -0.32 -6.28 16.88
N VAL A 24 -1.62 -6.01 16.74
CA VAL A 24 -2.16 -4.66 16.49
C VAL A 24 -1.66 -3.65 17.51
N MET A 25 -1.64 -4.01 18.80
CA MET A 25 -1.16 -3.12 19.87
C MET A 25 0.33 -2.77 19.76
N ASP A 26 1.10 -3.64 19.14
CA ASP A 26 2.52 -3.36 18.91
C ASP A 26 2.71 -2.37 17.76
N MET A 27 1.88 -2.44 16.71
CA MET A 27 1.88 -1.43 15.66
C MET A 27 1.37 -0.08 16.17
N VAL A 28 0.41 -0.05 17.09
CA VAL A 28 0.00 1.19 17.78
C VAL A 28 1.20 1.82 18.50
N LYS A 29 2.03 1.02 19.19
CA LYS A 29 3.25 1.53 19.86
C LYS A 29 4.28 2.09 18.88
N VAL A 30 4.48 1.42 17.72
CA VAL A 30 5.39 1.93 16.67
C VAL A 30 4.91 3.29 16.19
N ARG A 31 3.63 3.40 15.82
CA ARG A 31 3.05 4.65 15.32
C ARG A 31 3.10 5.78 16.35
N ASP A 32 2.80 5.47 17.61
CA ASP A 32 2.89 6.43 18.71
C ASP A 32 4.33 6.90 18.94
N HIS A 33 5.30 5.98 18.91
CA HIS A 33 6.72 6.31 19.01
C HIS A 33 7.16 7.25 17.88
N MET A 34 6.91 6.88 16.63
CA MET A 34 7.26 7.71 15.47
C MET A 34 6.64 9.11 15.56
N LYS A 35 5.38 9.19 16.03
CA LYS A 35 4.69 10.48 16.24
C LYS A 35 5.34 11.30 17.36
N LYS A 36 5.66 10.70 18.50
CA LYS A 36 6.27 11.37 19.65
C LYS A 36 7.68 11.87 19.38
N THR A 37 8.46 11.12 18.61
CA THR A 37 9.83 11.50 18.24
C THR A 37 9.87 12.48 17.06
N GLY A 38 8.72 12.75 16.42
CA GLY A 38 8.68 13.60 15.21
C GLY A 38 9.40 12.97 14.04
N SER A 39 9.45 11.63 13.98
CA SER A 39 10.12 10.90 12.90
C SER A 39 9.57 11.29 11.52
N LYS A 40 10.47 11.50 10.58
CA LYS A 40 10.14 11.74 9.17
C LYS A 40 10.17 10.48 8.31
N SER A 41 10.49 9.33 8.90
CA SER A 41 10.52 8.05 8.22
C SER A 41 9.15 7.68 7.67
N LEU A 42 9.11 7.25 6.43
CA LEU A 42 7.93 6.64 5.83
C LEU A 42 7.92 5.14 6.18
N LEU A 43 6.85 4.67 6.80
CA LEU A 43 6.67 3.25 7.12
C LEU A 43 5.69 2.63 6.13
N LEU A 44 6.14 1.62 5.38
CA LEU A 44 5.32 0.82 4.49
C LEU A 44 5.03 -0.55 5.13
N GLY A 45 3.78 -0.94 5.19
CA GLY A 45 3.35 -2.14 5.92
C GLY A 45 2.94 -1.86 7.37
N PRO A 46 2.80 -2.88 8.21
CA PRO A 46 3.22 -4.28 8.05
C PRO A 46 2.36 -5.09 7.08
N ASN A 47 2.69 -6.38 6.95
CA ASN A 47 1.96 -7.32 6.10
C ASN A 47 1.80 -6.79 4.66
N CYS A 48 2.90 -6.37 4.07
CA CYS A 48 2.93 -5.77 2.74
C CYS A 48 3.94 -6.47 1.81
N PRO A 49 3.73 -6.43 0.50
CA PRO A 49 4.68 -6.98 -0.46
C PRO A 49 5.86 -6.03 -0.74
N GLY A 50 5.82 -4.81 -0.24
CA GLY A 50 6.85 -3.81 -0.46
C GLY A 50 6.56 -2.83 -1.59
N ILE A 51 7.62 -2.34 -2.22
CA ILE A 51 7.60 -1.38 -3.32
C ILE A 51 8.47 -1.86 -4.47
N MET A 52 8.00 -1.68 -5.69
CA MET A 52 8.70 -2.03 -6.92
C MET A 52 8.61 -0.92 -7.95
N THR A 53 9.75 -0.35 -8.34
CA THR A 53 9.90 0.53 -9.52
C THR A 53 10.63 -0.27 -10.60
N PRO A 54 9.93 -0.70 -11.67
CA PRO A 54 10.49 -1.62 -12.66
C PRO A 54 11.72 -1.04 -13.36
N GLY A 55 12.81 -1.82 -13.35
CA GLY A 55 14.08 -1.41 -13.93
C GLY A 55 14.98 -0.58 -13.00
N GLU A 56 14.52 -0.26 -11.79
CA GLU A 56 15.24 0.57 -10.83
C GLU A 56 15.42 -0.13 -9.50
N ILE A 57 14.35 -0.45 -8.78
CA ILE A 57 14.44 -1.04 -7.44
C ILE A 57 13.28 -1.97 -7.12
N ASN A 58 13.56 -3.00 -6.31
CA ASN A 58 12.58 -3.84 -5.66
C ASN A 58 12.95 -3.99 -4.17
N VAL A 59 12.19 -3.32 -3.30
CA VAL A 59 12.35 -3.43 -1.84
C VAL A 59 11.16 -4.19 -1.28
N GLY A 60 11.32 -5.47 -1.05
CA GLY A 60 10.28 -6.38 -0.59
C GLY A 60 10.29 -7.71 -1.35
N ILE A 61 9.10 -8.25 -1.60
CA ILE A 61 8.93 -9.60 -2.14
C ILE A 61 8.11 -9.63 -3.44
N MET A 62 7.97 -8.49 -4.12
CA MET A 62 7.22 -8.44 -5.39
C MET A 62 7.93 -9.23 -6.50
N PRO A 63 7.21 -10.08 -7.27
CA PRO A 63 7.79 -10.87 -8.33
C PRO A 63 8.18 -9.99 -9.54
N ALA A 64 9.47 -9.80 -9.77
CA ALA A 64 9.98 -8.88 -10.79
C ALA A 64 9.53 -9.23 -12.22
N HIS A 65 9.33 -10.52 -12.52
CA HIS A 65 9.01 -11.00 -13.87
C HIS A 65 7.62 -10.59 -14.40
N ILE A 66 6.69 -10.17 -13.54
CA ILE A 66 5.38 -9.67 -13.96
C ILE A 66 5.37 -8.16 -14.19
N HIS A 67 6.42 -7.46 -13.75
CA HIS A 67 6.51 -6.01 -13.87
C HIS A 67 7.19 -5.58 -15.18
N ARG A 68 6.77 -4.44 -15.69
CA ARG A 68 7.35 -3.77 -16.84
C ARG A 68 7.42 -2.27 -16.60
N LYS A 69 8.51 -1.61 -16.98
CA LYS A 69 8.61 -0.15 -16.89
C LYS A 69 7.53 0.51 -17.76
N GLY A 70 6.81 1.46 -17.17
CA GLY A 70 5.73 2.20 -17.80
C GLY A 70 5.33 3.39 -16.95
N ARG A 71 4.06 3.78 -17.02
CA ARG A 71 3.59 5.04 -16.45
C ARG A 71 2.34 4.89 -15.55
N ILE A 72 1.99 3.68 -15.17
CA ILE A 72 0.82 3.42 -14.31
C ILE A 72 1.30 3.19 -12.87
N GLY A 73 0.89 4.06 -11.95
CA GLY A 73 1.05 3.84 -10.52
C GLY A 73 0.07 2.78 -10.02
N VAL A 74 0.52 1.89 -9.12
CA VAL A 74 -0.35 0.90 -8.48
C VAL A 74 -0.22 1.03 -6.98
N VAL A 75 -1.34 1.20 -6.27
CA VAL A 75 -1.39 1.16 -4.80
C VAL A 75 -2.45 0.17 -4.34
N SER A 76 -2.08 -0.71 -3.42
CA SER A 76 -2.97 -1.79 -2.98
C SER A 76 -2.76 -2.18 -1.53
N ARG A 77 -3.84 -2.56 -0.83
CA ARG A 77 -3.76 -3.22 0.48
C ARG A 77 -3.40 -4.70 0.36
N SER A 78 -3.78 -5.34 -0.74
CA SER A 78 -3.59 -6.77 -0.95
C SER A 78 -2.34 -7.05 -1.78
N GLY A 79 -1.44 -7.90 -1.29
CA GLY A 79 -0.29 -8.38 -2.06
C GLY A 79 -0.73 -9.13 -3.32
N THR A 80 -1.63 -10.10 -3.18
CA THR A 80 -2.14 -10.93 -4.29
C THR A 80 -2.81 -10.10 -5.37
N LEU A 81 -3.71 -9.17 -5.01
CA LEU A 81 -4.37 -8.31 -5.98
C LEU A 81 -3.40 -7.30 -6.62
N THR A 82 -2.36 -6.89 -5.91
CA THR A 82 -1.27 -6.11 -6.52
C THR A 82 -0.65 -6.87 -7.70
N TYR A 83 -0.29 -8.14 -7.49
CA TYR A 83 0.33 -8.97 -8.51
C TYR A 83 -0.59 -9.20 -9.70
N GLU A 84 -1.86 -9.47 -9.45
CA GLU A 84 -2.87 -9.64 -10.48
C GLU A 84 -3.04 -8.37 -11.35
N ALA A 85 -3.21 -7.22 -10.73
CA ALA A 85 -3.34 -5.95 -11.45
C ALA A 85 -2.08 -5.61 -12.26
N VAL A 86 -0.91 -5.77 -11.67
CA VAL A 86 0.37 -5.53 -12.34
C VAL A 86 0.53 -6.45 -13.56
N ALA A 87 0.22 -7.75 -13.42
CA ALA A 87 0.30 -8.70 -14.52
C ALA A 87 -0.66 -8.32 -15.67
N GLN A 88 -1.89 -7.93 -15.36
CA GLN A 88 -2.88 -7.49 -16.36
C GLN A 88 -2.43 -6.20 -17.05
N ILE A 89 -1.96 -5.19 -16.33
CA ILE A 89 -1.43 -3.94 -16.87
C ILE A 89 -0.25 -4.23 -17.83
N THR A 90 0.63 -5.14 -17.44
CA THR A 90 1.78 -5.56 -18.25
C THR A 90 1.34 -6.31 -19.51
N ALA A 91 0.35 -7.20 -19.40
CA ALA A 91 -0.21 -7.95 -20.54
C ALA A 91 -0.89 -7.03 -21.58
N LEU A 92 -1.44 -5.90 -21.14
CA LEU A 92 -2.02 -4.87 -22.01
C LEU A 92 -0.95 -4.01 -22.72
N GLY A 93 0.33 -4.31 -22.53
CA GLY A 93 1.43 -3.55 -23.13
C GLY A 93 1.73 -2.21 -22.43
N LEU A 94 1.00 -1.91 -21.37
CA LEU A 94 1.28 -0.81 -20.44
C LEU A 94 2.43 -1.23 -19.50
N GLY A 95 2.70 -0.46 -18.49
CA GLY A 95 3.69 -0.83 -17.49
C GLY A 95 3.54 0.06 -16.27
N GLN A 96 4.29 -0.23 -15.24
CA GLN A 96 4.18 0.51 -13.99
C GLN A 96 5.28 1.56 -13.89
N SER A 97 4.92 2.76 -13.41
CA SER A 97 5.91 3.71 -12.85
C SER A 97 6.42 3.14 -11.53
N THR A 98 5.53 2.83 -10.62
CA THR A 98 5.82 2.17 -9.35
C THR A 98 4.60 1.38 -8.88
N ALA A 99 4.83 0.21 -8.30
CA ALA A 99 3.81 -0.57 -7.60
C ALA A 99 4.11 -0.55 -6.10
N ILE A 100 3.11 -0.22 -5.29
CA ILE A 100 3.22 -0.09 -3.82
C ILE A 100 2.13 -0.92 -3.16
N GLY A 101 2.54 -1.91 -2.37
CA GLY A 101 1.63 -2.62 -1.48
C GLY A 101 1.70 -2.03 -0.08
N ILE A 102 0.62 -1.43 0.40
CA ILE A 102 0.59 -0.77 1.72
C ILE A 102 0.30 -1.71 2.89
N GLY A 103 -0.12 -2.94 2.59
CA GLY A 103 -0.44 -3.95 3.60
C GLY A 103 -1.90 -3.95 4.04
N GLY A 104 -2.38 -5.14 4.43
CA GLY A 104 -3.76 -5.39 4.82
C GLY A 104 -4.06 -5.22 6.30
N ASP A 105 -3.07 -4.98 7.15
CA ASP A 105 -3.25 -4.88 8.60
C ASP A 105 -4.07 -3.65 9.00
N PRO A 106 -4.84 -3.72 10.12
CA PRO A 106 -5.67 -2.59 10.57
C PRO A 106 -4.87 -1.34 10.92
N ILE A 107 -3.66 -1.52 11.43
CA ILE A 107 -2.74 -0.44 11.78
C ILE A 107 -1.50 -0.56 10.92
N ASN A 108 -1.45 0.20 9.86
CA ASN A 108 -0.31 0.28 8.95
C ASN A 108 0.36 1.67 8.98
N GLY A 109 1.46 1.79 8.26
CA GLY A 109 2.20 3.04 8.09
C GLY A 109 1.51 3.95 7.08
N LEU A 110 1.95 3.90 5.82
CA LEU A 110 1.36 4.66 4.72
C LEU A 110 -0.06 4.17 4.41
N LYS A 111 -0.93 5.11 4.07
CA LYS A 111 -2.31 4.90 3.64
C LYS A 111 -2.42 5.12 2.13
N HIS A 112 -3.57 4.72 1.53
CA HIS A 112 -3.86 5.01 0.12
C HIS A 112 -3.66 6.50 -0.21
N ILE A 113 -4.20 7.40 0.63
CA ILE A 113 -4.10 8.85 0.41
C ILE A 113 -2.64 9.34 0.38
N ASP A 114 -1.77 8.77 1.20
CA ASP A 114 -0.36 9.17 1.24
C ASP A 114 0.35 8.80 -0.06
N VAL A 115 0.11 7.58 -0.55
CA VAL A 115 0.67 7.09 -1.81
C VAL A 115 0.09 7.82 -3.02
N LEU A 116 -1.21 8.12 -3.01
CA LEU A 116 -1.86 8.90 -4.07
C LEU A 116 -1.28 10.30 -4.20
N LYS A 117 -0.93 10.95 -3.08
CA LYS A 117 -0.21 12.23 -3.10
C LYS A 117 1.15 12.12 -3.80
N LEU A 118 1.92 11.07 -3.46
CA LEU A 118 3.20 10.82 -4.12
C LEU A 118 3.04 10.60 -5.63
N PHE A 119 2.07 9.79 -6.06
CA PHE A 119 1.79 9.58 -7.48
C PHE A 119 1.26 10.83 -8.19
N ASN A 120 0.52 11.69 -7.49
CA ASN A 120 0.05 12.95 -8.07
C ASN A 120 1.20 13.87 -8.44
N ASP A 121 2.24 13.90 -7.62
CA ASP A 121 3.39 14.76 -7.80
C ASP A 121 4.49 14.11 -8.66
N ASP A 122 4.44 12.80 -8.90
CA ASP A 122 5.42 12.06 -9.68
C ASP A 122 5.26 12.32 -11.20
N PRO A 123 6.22 12.92 -11.89
CA PRO A 123 6.15 13.19 -13.32
C PRO A 123 6.19 11.92 -14.19
N GLU A 124 6.61 10.78 -13.66
CA GLU A 124 6.67 9.51 -14.39
C GLU A 124 5.35 8.71 -14.29
N THR A 125 4.40 9.14 -13.48
CA THR A 125 3.08 8.52 -13.33
C THR A 125 2.02 9.33 -14.11
N ASP A 126 1.30 8.67 -15.03
CA ASP A 126 0.22 9.30 -15.81
C ASP A 126 -1.18 8.94 -15.28
N ALA A 127 -1.34 7.75 -14.70
CA ALA A 127 -2.59 7.28 -14.13
C ALA A 127 -2.32 6.33 -12.97
N VAL A 128 -3.31 6.10 -12.11
CA VAL A 128 -3.17 5.25 -10.92
C VAL A 128 -4.28 4.19 -10.86
N VAL A 129 -3.89 2.98 -10.52
CA VAL A 129 -4.81 1.91 -10.11
C VAL A 129 -4.76 1.81 -8.57
N MET A 130 -5.89 2.06 -7.94
CA MET A 130 -6.06 1.96 -6.49
C MET A 130 -6.88 0.71 -6.17
N ILE A 131 -6.31 -0.19 -5.37
CA ILE A 131 -6.96 -1.43 -4.94
C ILE A 131 -7.16 -1.37 -3.43
N GLY A 132 -8.40 -1.33 -3.03
CA GLY A 132 -8.83 -1.39 -1.65
C GLY A 132 -9.62 -2.66 -1.35
N GLU A 133 -10.07 -2.76 -0.13
CA GLU A 133 -10.92 -3.85 0.35
C GLU A 133 -11.90 -3.33 1.39
N ILE A 134 -12.98 -4.07 1.60
CA ILE A 134 -13.95 -3.73 2.63
C ILE A 134 -13.32 -3.77 4.03
N GLY A 135 -13.81 -2.93 4.94
CA GLY A 135 -13.40 -2.91 6.35
C GLY A 135 -12.50 -1.74 6.71
N GLY A 136 -13.07 -0.56 6.72
CA GLY A 136 -12.40 0.69 7.08
C GLY A 136 -12.90 1.86 6.25
N SER A 137 -12.36 3.05 6.47
CA SER A 137 -12.71 4.29 5.77
C SER A 137 -11.52 4.89 5.01
N ASP A 138 -10.40 4.18 4.92
CA ASP A 138 -9.18 4.70 4.27
C ASP A 138 -9.38 4.89 2.77
N GLU A 139 -10.11 3.98 2.12
CA GLU A 139 -10.46 4.04 0.71
C GLU A 139 -11.44 5.19 0.41
N GLU A 140 -12.42 5.40 1.28
CA GLU A 140 -13.37 6.51 1.18
C GLU A 140 -12.65 7.85 1.33
N THR A 141 -11.80 7.98 2.35
CA THR A 141 -10.96 9.17 2.57
C THR A 141 -10.05 9.45 1.37
N ALA A 142 -9.48 8.41 0.78
CA ALA A 142 -8.66 8.52 -0.42
C ALA A 142 -9.48 9.01 -1.62
N ALA A 143 -10.69 8.46 -1.82
CA ALA A 143 -11.58 8.83 -2.91
C ALA A 143 -12.06 10.29 -2.81
N GLU A 144 -12.38 10.77 -1.61
CA GLU A 144 -12.71 12.18 -1.37
C GLU A 144 -11.53 13.09 -1.76
N TRP A 145 -10.32 12.73 -1.33
CA TRP A 145 -9.13 13.50 -1.68
C TRP A 145 -8.86 13.48 -3.19
N VAL A 146 -9.03 12.34 -3.86
CA VAL A 146 -8.88 12.20 -5.32
C VAL A 146 -9.80 13.16 -6.05
N LYS A 147 -11.06 13.23 -5.66
CA LYS A 147 -12.07 14.10 -6.27
C LYS A 147 -11.66 15.58 -6.32
N ASP A 148 -11.02 16.05 -5.24
CA ASP A 148 -10.75 17.47 -5.06
C ASP A 148 -9.30 17.87 -5.45
N HIS A 149 -8.35 16.94 -5.45
CA HIS A 149 -6.93 17.28 -5.53
C HIS A 149 -6.15 16.52 -6.61
N MET A 150 -6.62 15.32 -7.02
CA MET A 150 -5.87 14.49 -7.96
C MET A 150 -5.95 15.05 -9.37
N LYS A 151 -4.79 15.22 -10.01
CA LYS A 151 -4.68 15.75 -11.38
C LYS A 151 -4.61 14.64 -12.44
N LYS A 152 -4.53 13.40 -12.00
CA LYS A 152 -4.33 12.22 -12.86
C LYS A 152 -5.52 11.27 -12.73
N PRO A 153 -5.87 10.51 -13.78
CA PRO A 153 -6.92 9.50 -13.69
C PRO A 153 -6.62 8.46 -12.63
N VAL A 154 -7.63 8.12 -11.84
CA VAL A 154 -7.56 7.02 -10.86
C VAL A 154 -8.66 6.02 -11.15
N VAL A 155 -8.29 4.75 -11.28
CA VAL A 155 -9.22 3.62 -11.38
C VAL A 155 -9.21 2.89 -10.04
N GLY A 156 -10.37 2.80 -9.40
CA GLY A 156 -10.55 2.12 -8.12
C GLY A 156 -11.14 0.71 -8.27
N PHE A 157 -10.60 -0.24 -7.54
CA PHE A 157 -11.18 -1.57 -7.35
C PHE A 157 -11.28 -1.87 -5.86
N ILE A 158 -12.47 -2.23 -5.38
CA ILE A 158 -12.70 -2.57 -3.97
C ILE A 158 -13.07 -4.04 -3.87
N ALA A 159 -12.19 -4.83 -3.26
CA ALA A 159 -12.43 -6.25 -3.03
C ALA A 159 -13.46 -6.47 -1.90
N GLY A 160 -14.23 -7.55 -2.01
CA GLY A 160 -15.16 -7.95 -0.96
C GLY A 160 -16.57 -7.37 -1.08
N VAL A 161 -16.93 -6.73 -2.19
CA VAL A 161 -18.28 -6.16 -2.43
C VAL A 161 -19.40 -7.18 -2.26
N THR A 162 -19.12 -8.46 -2.44
CA THR A 162 -20.07 -9.57 -2.25
C THR A 162 -20.17 -10.06 -0.79
N ALA A 163 -19.45 -9.45 0.13
CA ALA A 163 -19.50 -9.81 1.55
C ALA A 163 -20.89 -9.56 2.14
N PRO A 164 -21.37 -10.42 3.05
CA PRO A 164 -22.67 -10.24 3.67
C PRO A 164 -22.77 -8.92 4.43
N ALA A 165 -23.86 -8.18 4.19
CA ALA A 165 -24.13 -6.93 4.90
C ALA A 165 -24.14 -7.13 6.43
N GLY A 166 -23.56 -6.18 7.16
CA GLY A 166 -23.55 -6.17 8.63
C GLY A 166 -22.52 -7.09 9.29
N LYS A 167 -21.73 -7.85 8.53
CA LYS A 167 -20.60 -8.60 9.08
C LYS A 167 -19.33 -7.75 9.03
N ARG A 168 -18.63 -7.69 10.17
CA ARG A 168 -17.30 -7.10 10.22
C ARG A 168 -16.32 -8.03 9.50
N MET A 169 -15.81 -7.60 8.36
CA MET A 169 -14.86 -8.35 7.55
C MET A 169 -13.51 -7.62 7.59
N GLY A 170 -12.43 -8.39 7.53
CA GLY A 170 -11.08 -7.86 7.45
C GLY A 170 -10.31 -8.47 6.29
N HIS A 171 -9.02 -8.22 6.23
CA HIS A 171 -8.14 -8.78 5.21
C HIS A 171 -8.23 -10.31 5.20
N ALA A 172 -8.34 -10.92 4.01
CA ALA A 172 -8.70 -12.34 3.85
C ALA A 172 -7.77 -13.32 4.58
N LEU A 173 -6.47 -13.00 4.69
CA LEU A 173 -5.51 -13.83 5.41
C LEU A 173 -5.71 -13.82 6.93
N SER A 174 -6.26 -12.76 7.50
CA SER A 174 -6.56 -12.70 8.93
C SER A 174 -7.75 -13.55 9.36
N LEU A 175 -8.54 -14.07 8.41
CA LEU A 175 -9.69 -14.93 8.68
C LEU A 175 -9.36 -16.42 8.70
N ILE A 176 -8.18 -16.82 8.25
CA ILE A 176 -7.74 -18.22 8.21
C ILE A 176 -7.34 -18.74 9.60
N HIS A 177 -7.11 -17.85 10.54
CA HIS A 177 -6.60 -18.16 11.88
C HIS A 177 -7.64 -17.98 13.00
N ILE A 178 -8.93 -17.96 12.67
CA ILE A 178 -10.02 -17.94 13.65
C ILE A 178 -10.66 -19.32 13.74
#